data_5356da35adacea6d1529612638848169
#
_entry.id   5356da35adacea6d1529612638848169
#
_cell.length_a   1.000
_cell.length_b   1.000
_cell.length_c   1.000
_cell.angle_alpha   90.00
_cell.angle_beta   90.00
_cell.angle_gamma   90.00
#
_symmetry.space_group_name_H-M   'P 1'
#
loop_
_entity.id
_entity.type
_entity.pdbx_description
1 polymer ?
#
loop_
_entity_poly.entity_id
_entity_poly.type
_entity_poly.pdbx_seq_one_letter_code
_entity_poly.pdbx_strand_id
1 'polypeptide(L)'
;MKRKHLYLMVGVAGSGKSTWLAHNARSESCIVSRDAIRFSMVGEDEPYFSREREVFNQYVQDIQVALNSTAYEAVYCDATHLNESARNKLLDRLDLTNVETIYAVVVRPSLEETLKRNSNRQGRLRVPEDVIKRMYATYTDPLHDKKYHYIPIYVELAHDILVDALPQIWITSDLHFNHNREFIFKPRGFETVEEMNEAIVQRWNEKVSPYDEVYVLGDLMLGSSTDGIEYIKQLNGSIHIILGNHDTDTRVNLYYSLPNVVEVALAAKLNYKKHHFFMTHYPCLTGNLEKETLTQCTCNLYGHTHQKTNFYNDMPFMYHVGVDSHDCYPILLDDIIKEMYQKVEECKSYL
;
A
#
# COMPACT_ATOMS: atom_id res chain seq x y z
N MET A 1 -9.95 -23.47 -22.36
CA MET A 1 -9.42 -22.17 -22.83
C MET A 1 -8.23 -21.79 -21.94
N LYS A 2 -7.18 -21.16 -22.49
CA LYS A 2 -6.11 -20.58 -21.65
C LYS A 2 -6.72 -19.49 -20.78
N ARG A 3 -6.42 -19.49 -19.48
CA ARG A 3 -6.85 -18.43 -18.58
C ARG A 3 -6.07 -17.15 -18.90
N LYS A 4 -6.70 -16.00 -18.68
CA LYS A 4 -6.20 -14.69 -19.09
C LYS A 4 -5.85 -13.82 -17.91
N HIS A 5 -4.98 -12.85 -18.15
CA HIS A 5 -4.66 -11.80 -17.20
C HIS A 5 -5.36 -10.49 -17.62
N LEU A 6 -6.06 -9.89 -16.67
CA LEU A 6 -6.74 -8.59 -16.86
C LEU A 6 -5.96 -7.50 -16.11
N TYR A 7 -5.55 -6.46 -16.81
CA TYR A 7 -4.80 -5.34 -16.23
C TYR A 7 -5.65 -4.07 -16.23
N LEU A 8 -5.97 -3.54 -15.07
CA LEU A 8 -6.61 -2.24 -14.92
C LEU A 8 -5.54 -1.17 -14.74
N MET A 9 -5.47 -0.20 -15.66
CA MET A 9 -4.61 0.96 -15.49
C MET A 9 -5.23 1.92 -14.48
N VAL A 10 -4.55 2.23 -13.40
CA VAL A 10 -5.01 3.11 -12.32
C VAL A 10 -4.14 4.37 -12.29
N GLY A 11 -4.76 5.53 -12.40
CA GLY A 11 -4.04 6.80 -12.34
C GLY A 11 -4.78 7.92 -13.06
N VAL A 12 -4.47 9.14 -12.67
CA VAL A 12 -5.11 10.36 -13.20
C VAL A 12 -4.73 10.62 -14.67
N ALA A 13 -5.45 11.52 -15.32
CA ALA A 13 -5.03 12.00 -16.64
C ALA A 13 -3.63 12.66 -16.54
N GLY A 14 -2.74 12.31 -17.45
CA GLY A 14 -1.35 12.83 -17.43
C GLY A 14 -0.37 12.05 -16.56
N SER A 15 -0.81 11.01 -15.85
CA SER A 15 0.09 10.24 -14.98
C SER A 15 1.17 9.42 -15.70
N GLY A 16 0.99 9.09 -16.99
CA GLY A 16 1.94 8.27 -17.76
C GLY A 16 1.46 6.84 -18.06
N LYS A 17 0.20 6.49 -17.79
CA LYS A 17 -0.37 5.16 -18.07
C LYS A 17 -0.12 4.67 -19.50
N SER A 18 -0.42 5.49 -20.51
CA SER A 18 -0.25 5.12 -21.92
C SER A 18 1.23 4.97 -22.30
N THR A 19 2.12 5.73 -21.65
CA THR A 19 3.58 5.57 -21.81
C THR A 19 4.01 4.23 -21.24
N TRP A 20 3.54 3.89 -20.06
CA TRP A 20 3.83 2.60 -19.44
C TRP A 20 3.33 1.44 -20.32
N LEU A 21 2.09 1.52 -20.82
CA LEU A 21 1.52 0.52 -21.72
C LEU A 21 2.37 0.31 -23.00
N ALA A 22 2.85 1.40 -23.61
CA ALA A 22 3.67 1.33 -24.82
C ALA A 22 4.99 0.55 -24.60
N HIS A 23 5.54 0.55 -23.39
CA HIS A 23 6.80 -0.12 -23.07
C HIS A 23 6.62 -1.51 -22.45
N ASN A 24 5.46 -1.80 -21.84
CA ASN A 24 5.29 -2.95 -20.96
C ASN A 24 4.16 -3.90 -21.37
N ALA A 25 3.29 -3.51 -22.29
CA ALA A 25 2.26 -4.42 -22.77
C ALA A 25 2.89 -5.63 -23.46
N ARG A 26 2.41 -6.82 -23.13
CA ARG A 26 2.90 -8.09 -23.69
C ARG A 26 2.59 -8.17 -25.18
N SER A 27 3.41 -8.90 -25.94
CA SER A 27 3.22 -9.06 -27.39
C SER A 27 1.88 -9.72 -27.77
N GLU A 28 1.40 -10.66 -26.96
CA GLU A 28 0.10 -11.34 -27.14
C GLU A 28 -0.99 -10.70 -26.28
N SER A 29 -1.16 -9.39 -26.36
CA SER A 29 -2.12 -8.64 -25.57
C SER A 29 -3.03 -7.76 -26.39
N CYS A 30 -4.17 -7.40 -25.81
CA CYS A 30 -5.08 -6.40 -26.34
C CYS A 30 -5.14 -5.20 -25.37
N ILE A 31 -4.92 -3.99 -25.90
CA ILE A 31 -5.12 -2.75 -25.15
C ILE A 31 -6.45 -2.13 -25.57
N VAL A 32 -7.37 -1.99 -24.65
CA VAL A 32 -8.65 -1.31 -24.86
C VAL A 32 -8.59 0.06 -24.19
N SER A 33 -8.56 1.12 -25.00
CA SER A 33 -8.45 2.49 -24.49
C SER A 33 -9.79 3.22 -24.57
N ARG A 34 -10.27 3.65 -23.40
CA ARG A 34 -11.52 4.41 -23.29
C ARG A 34 -11.44 5.77 -23.95
N ASP A 35 -10.27 6.40 -23.95
CA ASP A 35 -10.07 7.67 -24.63
C ASP A 35 -10.03 7.48 -26.16
N ALA A 36 -9.42 6.43 -26.69
CA ALA A 36 -9.46 6.11 -28.11
C ALA A 36 -10.90 5.88 -28.60
N ILE A 37 -11.70 5.13 -27.85
CA ILE A 37 -13.14 4.93 -28.12
C ILE A 37 -13.87 6.27 -28.10
N ARG A 38 -13.63 7.13 -27.11
CA ARG A 38 -14.25 8.44 -27.04
C ARG A 38 -13.92 9.32 -28.23
N PHE A 39 -12.66 9.36 -28.64
CA PHE A 39 -12.25 10.14 -29.82
C PHE A 39 -12.84 9.62 -31.13
N SER A 40 -13.16 8.34 -31.24
CA SER A 40 -13.85 7.80 -32.43
C SER A 40 -15.35 8.10 -32.46
N MET A 41 -15.97 8.32 -31.28
CA MET A 41 -17.41 8.50 -31.14
C MET A 41 -17.86 9.97 -31.01
N VAL A 42 -17.01 10.83 -30.45
CA VAL A 42 -17.33 12.22 -30.10
C VAL A 42 -16.60 13.15 -31.04
N GLY A 43 -17.34 13.91 -31.86
CA GLY A 43 -16.79 14.89 -32.80
C GLY A 43 -15.96 15.98 -32.11
N GLU A 44 -15.09 16.66 -32.86
CA GLU A 44 -14.22 17.71 -32.32
C GLU A 44 -15.01 18.88 -31.74
N ASP A 45 -16.17 19.19 -32.31
CA ASP A 45 -17.06 20.29 -31.90
C ASP A 45 -18.05 19.88 -30.79
N GLU A 46 -18.07 18.61 -30.39
CA GLU A 46 -18.94 18.13 -29.33
C GLU A 46 -18.27 18.21 -27.95
N PRO A 47 -19.05 18.44 -26.86
CA PRO A 47 -18.52 18.37 -25.51
C PRO A 47 -17.89 17.00 -25.22
N TYR A 48 -16.67 16.98 -24.65
CA TYR A 48 -15.85 15.79 -24.44
C TYR A 48 -16.59 14.61 -23.78
N PHE A 49 -17.53 14.88 -22.89
CA PHE A 49 -18.31 13.86 -22.17
C PHE A 49 -19.76 13.71 -22.66
N SER A 50 -20.11 14.25 -23.85
CA SER A 50 -21.48 14.25 -24.37
C SER A 50 -22.05 12.83 -24.53
N ARG A 51 -21.22 11.83 -24.86
CA ARG A 51 -21.63 10.45 -25.12
C ARG A 51 -21.04 9.43 -24.14
N GLU A 52 -20.82 9.83 -22.91
CA GLU A 52 -20.05 9.05 -21.92
C GLU A 52 -20.65 7.67 -21.64
N ARG A 53 -22.00 7.55 -21.66
CA ARG A 53 -22.68 6.26 -21.49
C ARG A 53 -22.41 5.30 -22.64
N GLU A 54 -22.41 5.80 -23.87
CA GLU A 54 -22.13 4.99 -25.07
C GLU A 54 -20.67 4.57 -25.10
N VAL A 55 -19.76 5.51 -24.85
CA VAL A 55 -18.31 5.25 -24.74
C VAL A 55 -18.03 4.15 -23.69
N PHE A 56 -18.67 4.24 -22.53
CA PHE A 56 -18.47 3.22 -21.49
C PHE A 56 -19.05 1.86 -21.90
N ASN A 57 -20.21 1.83 -22.56
CA ASN A 57 -20.80 0.57 -23.06
C ASN A 57 -19.88 -0.09 -24.10
N GLN A 58 -19.35 0.68 -25.05
CA GLN A 58 -18.42 0.18 -26.04
C GLN A 58 -17.12 -0.32 -25.39
N TYR A 59 -16.61 0.42 -24.41
CA TYR A 59 -15.41 0.04 -23.67
C TYR A 59 -15.58 -1.33 -22.98
N VAL A 60 -16.71 -1.56 -22.31
CA VAL A 60 -17.05 -2.86 -21.70
C VAL A 60 -17.14 -3.96 -22.74
N GLN A 61 -17.80 -3.67 -23.88
CA GLN A 61 -17.97 -4.63 -24.96
C GLN A 61 -16.63 -5.04 -25.58
N ASP A 62 -15.74 -4.08 -25.87
CA ASP A 62 -14.44 -4.34 -26.45
C ASP A 62 -13.54 -5.16 -25.52
N ILE A 63 -13.56 -4.87 -24.21
CA ILE A 63 -12.86 -5.68 -23.20
C ILE A 63 -13.41 -7.11 -23.21
N GLN A 64 -14.73 -7.30 -23.23
CA GLN A 64 -15.34 -8.64 -23.21
C GLN A 64 -14.97 -9.42 -24.48
N VAL A 65 -14.97 -8.77 -25.63
CA VAL A 65 -14.54 -9.40 -26.90
C VAL A 65 -13.06 -9.85 -26.80
N ALA A 66 -12.20 -9.00 -26.24
CA ALA A 66 -10.79 -9.35 -26.04
C ALA A 66 -10.60 -10.49 -25.03
N LEU A 67 -11.38 -10.53 -23.94
CA LEU A 67 -11.37 -11.63 -22.97
C LEU A 67 -11.84 -12.97 -23.57
N ASN A 68 -12.76 -12.94 -24.52
CA ASN A 68 -13.26 -14.14 -25.20
C ASN A 68 -12.39 -14.59 -26.38
N SER A 69 -11.50 -13.74 -26.87
CA SER A 69 -10.61 -14.04 -28.01
C SER A 69 -9.51 -15.03 -27.61
N THR A 70 -9.19 -15.99 -28.46
CA THR A 70 -8.04 -16.89 -28.26
C THR A 70 -6.70 -16.28 -28.66
N ALA A 71 -6.71 -15.10 -29.30
CA ALA A 71 -5.51 -14.43 -29.78
C ALA A 71 -4.69 -13.75 -28.69
N TYR A 72 -5.29 -13.49 -27.51
CA TYR A 72 -4.65 -12.71 -26.46
C TYR A 72 -4.51 -13.51 -25.17
N GLU A 73 -3.38 -13.36 -24.49
CA GLU A 73 -3.15 -13.88 -23.13
C GLU A 73 -3.39 -12.81 -22.06
N ALA A 74 -3.31 -11.54 -22.44
CA ALA A 74 -3.53 -10.41 -21.54
C ALA A 74 -4.45 -9.34 -22.16
N VAL A 75 -5.28 -8.70 -21.34
CA VAL A 75 -6.14 -7.58 -21.75
C VAL A 75 -5.84 -6.40 -20.81
N TYR A 76 -5.46 -5.27 -21.41
CA TYR A 76 -5.19 -4.02 -20.70
C TYR A 76 -6.35 -3.05 -20.84
N CYS A 77 -6.90 -2.63 -19.72
CA CYS A 77 -8.00 -1.66 -19.62
C CYS A 77 -7.42 -0.26 -19.40
N ASP A 78 -7.20 0.50 -20.49
CA ASP A 78 -6.64 1.85 -20.42
C ASP A 78 -7.74 2.90 -20.13
N ALA A 79 -7.93 3.19 -18.85
CA ALA A 79 -8.75 4.27 -18.34
C ALA A 79 -8.18 4.75 -16.97
N THR A 80 -8.87 5.65 -16.28
CA THR A 80 -8.35 6.20 -15.02
C THR A 80 -8.55 5.28 -13.81
N HIS A 81 -9.63 4.54 -13.71
CA HIS A 81 -10.02 3.57 -12.66
C HIS A 81 -9.65 4.00 -11.22
N LEU A 82 -9.86 5.28 -10.90
CA LEU A 82 -9.26 5.98 -9.74
C LEU A 82 -9.74 5.49 -8.38
N ASN A 83 -10.93 4.92 -8.29
CA ASN A 83 -11.49 4.49 -7.02
C ASN A 83 -12.24 3.15 -7.15
N GLU A 84 -12.51 2.54 -6.00
CA GLU A 84 -13.20 1.25 -5.93
C GLU A 84 -14.52 1.24 -6.71
N SER A 85 -15.32 2.30 -6.60
CA SER A 85 -16.59 2.41 -7.32
C SER A 85 -16.41 2.36 -8.84
N ALA A 86 -15.39 3.03 -9.38
CA ALA A 86 -15.10 3.02 -10.82
C ALA A 86 -14.60 1.64 -11.28
N ARG A 87 -13.76 0.98 -10.49
CA ARG A 87 -13.28 -0.37 -10.75
C ARG A 87 -14.40 -1.39 -10.68
N ASN A 88 -15.22 -1.37 -9.63
CA ASN A 88 -16.38 -2.25 -9.48
C ASN A 88 -17.38 -2.05 -10.62
N LYS A 89 -17.66 -0.79 -11.02
CA LYS A 89 -18.56 -0.49 -12.13
C LYS A 89 -18.15 -1.15 -13.45
N LEU A 90 -16.85 -1.27 -13.71
CA LEU A 90 -16.34 -1.99 -14.88
C LEU A 90 -16.45 -3.50 -14.69
N LEU A 91 -15.88 -4.04 -13.61
CA LEU A 91 -15.76 -5.49 -13.40
C LEU A 91 -17.13 -6.17 -13.22
N ASP A 92 -18.13 -5.48 -12.65
CA ASP A 92 -19.50 -5.97 -12.51
C ASP A 92 -20.20 -6.22 -13.87
N ARG A 93 -19.66 -5.68 -14.94
CA ARG A 93 -20.22 -5.80 -16.28
C ARG A 93 -19.47 -6.79 -17.17
N LEU A 94 -18.40 -7.39 -16.66
CA LEU A 94 -17.59 -8.35 -17.39
C LEU A 94 -17.85 -9.79 -16.91
N ASP A 95 -17.87 -10.72 -17.85
CA ASP A 95 -17.75 -12.14 -17.53
C ASP A 95 -16.25 -12.45 -17.30
N LEU A 96 -15.91 -12.67 -16.03
CA LEU A 96 -14.55 -12.93 -15.57
C LEU A 96 -14.22 -14.44 -15.47
N THR A 97 -15.08 -15.33 -15.96
CA THR A 97 -14.92 -16.80 -15.85
C THR A 97 -13.58 -17.28 -16.41
N ASN A 98 -13.08 -16.63 -17.46
CA ASN A 98 -11.80 -16.96 -18.10
C ASN A 98 -10.63 -16.12 -17.56
N VAL A 99 -10.83 -15.28 -16.56
CA VAL A 99 -9.77 -14.44 -15.97
C VAL A 99 -9.12 -15.20 -14.81
N GLU A 100 -7.82 -15.39 -14.88
CA GLU A 100 -7.03 -16.02 -13.82
C GLU A 100 -6.63 -15.02 -12.74
N THR A 101 -6.20 -13.84 -13.20
CA THR A 101 -5.67 -12.80 -12.30
C THR A 101 -6.07 -11.43 -12.80
N ILE A 102 -6.47 -10.58 -11.88
CA ILE A 102 -6.71 -9.16 -12.13
C ILE A 102 -5.55 -8.38 -11.53
N TYR A 103 -4.84 -7.64 -12.36
CA TYR A 103 -3.79 -6.72 -11.95
C TYR A 103 -4.31 -5.28 -11.92
N ALA A 104 -3.87 -4.51 -10.95
CA ALA A 104 -4.08 -3.06 -10.92
C ALA A 104 -2.73 -2.36 -11.11
N VAL A 105 -2.50 -1.77 -12.27
CA VAL A 105 -1.25 -1.04 -12.57
C VAL A 105 -1.43 0.41 -12.15
N VAL A 106 -0.85 0.76 -11.00
CA VAL A 106 -0.96 2.08 -10.37
C VAL A 106 0.14 3.00 -10.85
N VAL A 107 -0.24 4.01 -11.64
CA VAL A 107 0.68 5.02 -12.17
C VAL A 107 0.33 6.37 -11.56
N ARG A 108 0.98 6.73 -10.44
CA ARG A 108 0.64 7.89 -9.62
C ARG A 108 1.85 8.75 -9.28
N PRO A 109 2.39 9.52 -10.26
CA PRO A 109 3.42 10.53 -9.96
C PRO A 109 2.86 11.61 -9.03
N SER A 110 3.71 12.48 -8.48
CA SER A 110 3.26 13.60 -7.67
C SER A 110 2.26 14.49 -8.44
N LEU A 111 1.41 15.23 -7.71
CA LEU A 111 0.48 16.17 -8.33
C LEU A 111 1.23 17.20 -9.17
N GLU A 112 2.37 17.71 -8.67
CA GLU A 112 3.21 18.68 -9.35
C GLU A 112 3.72 18.13 -10.69
N GLU A 113 4.30 16.94 -10.70
CA GLU A 113 4.79 16.29 -11.91
C GLU A 113 3.65 16.00 -12.91
N THR A 114 2.49 15.59 -12.42
CA THR A 114 1.31 15.37 -13.29
C THR A 114 0.84 16.67 -13.94
N LEU A 115 0.77 17.78 -13.19
CA LEU A 115 0.40 19.08 -13.72
C LEU A 115 1.42 19.58 -14.77
N LYS A 116 2.71 19.39 -14.50
CA LYS A 116 3.79 19.69 -15.44
C LYS A 116 3.66 18.89 -16.74
N ARG A 117 3.42 17.57 -16.67
CA ARG A 117 3.18 16.73 -17.84
C ARG A 117 1.93 17.14 -18.60
N ASN A 118 0.85 17.47 -17.87
CA ASN A 118 -0.40 17.90 -18.48
C ASN A 118 -0.29 19.26 -19.18
N SER A 119 0.54 20.18 -18.69
CA SER A 119 0.77 21.48 -19.34
C SER A 119 1.42 21.34 -20.73
N ASN A 120 2.20 20.28 -20.95
CA ASN A 120 2.81 19.97 -22.25
C ASN A 120 1.85 19.31 -23.25
N ARG A 121 0.63 18.94 -22.82
CA ARG A 121 -0.39 18.36 -23.69
C ARG A 121 -1.13 19.43 -24.48
N GLN A 122 -1.63 19.05 -25.65
CA GLN A 122 -2.34 19.97 -26.54
C GLN A 122 -3.76 19.46 -26.83
N GLY A 123 -4.63 20.42 -27.21
CA GLY A 123 -6.00 20.13 -27.61
C GLY A 123 -6.80 19.36 -26.55
N ARG A 124 -7.58 18.38 -27.00
CA ARG A 124 -8.49 17.58 -26.16
C ARG A 124 -7.78 16.67 -25.14
N LEU A 125 -6.47 16.47 -25.28
CA LEU A 125 -5.67 15.69 -24.34
C LEU A 125 -5.29 16.46 -23.07
N ARG A 126 -5.30 17.81 -23.13
CA ARG A 126 -5.03 18.67 -21.99
C ARG A 126 -6.25 18.78 -21.10
N VAL A 127 -6.13 18.28 -19.87
CA VAL A 127 -7.20 18.31 -18.87
C VAL A 127 -7.06 19.55 -17.99
N PRO A 128 -8.18 20.26 -17.63
CA PRO A 128 -8.11 21.36 -16.68
C PRO A 128 -7.48 20.97 -15.35
N GLU A 129 -6.67 21.84 -14.76
CA GLU A 129 -5.92 21.55 -13.54
C GLU A 129 -6.80 21.21 -12.33
N ASP A 130 -7.95 21.91 -12.21
CA ASP A 130 -8.94 21.66 -11.16
C ASP A 130 -9.55 20.25 -11.27
N VAL A 131 -9.69 19.73 -12.50
CA VAL A 131 -10.15 18.36 -12.75
C VAL A 131 -9.08 17.36 -12.30
N ILE A 132 -7.80 17.61 -12.61
CA ILE A 132 -6.70 16.75 -12.13
C ILE A 132 -6.64 16.73 -10.60
N LYS A 133 -6.74 17.90 -9.95
CA LYS A 133 -6.76 18.00 -8.49
C LYS A 133 -7.93 17.20 -7.87
N ARG A 134 -9.12 17.28 -8.48
CA ARG A 134 -10.28 16.46 -8.07
C ARG A 134 -10.03 14.96 -8.27
N MET A 135 -9.38 14.57 -9.36
CA MET A 135 -9.02 13.18 -9.60
C MET A 135 -8.07 12.65 -8.51
N TYR A 136 -7.09 13.44 -8.08
CA TYR A 136 -6.20 13.06 -6.97
C TYR A 136 -6.98 12.87 -5.66
N ALA A 137 -7.91 13.75 -5.35
CA ALA A 137 -8.74 13.69 -4.13
C ALA A 137 -9.71 12.51 -4.10
N THR A 138 -10.05 11.92 -5.27
CA THR A 138 -10.98 10.77 -5.37
C THR A 138 -10.26 9.42 -5.53
N TYR A 139 -8.94 9.41 -5.52
CA TYR A 139 -8.16 8.18 -5.60
C TYR A 139 -8.37 7.31 -4.36
N THR A 140 -8.56 6.02 -4.59
CA THR A 140 -8.45 4.98 -3.55
C THR A 140 -7.56 3.86 -4.04
N ASP A 141 -6.69 3.37 -3.16
CA ASP A 141 -5.76 2.31 -3.53
C ASP A 141 -6.50 1.00 -3.81
N PRO A 142 -6.18 0.31 -4.94
CA PRO A 142 -6.80 -0.97 -5.27
C PRO A 142 -6.58 -2.07 -4.22
N LEU A 143 -5.51 -1.98 -3.44
CA LEU A 143 -5.20 -2.94 -2.38
C LEU A 143 -6.30 -3.00 -1.30
N HIS A 144 -7.00 -1.88 -1.09
CA HIS A 144 -8.06 -1.76 -0.08
C HIS A 144 -9.48 -2.04 -0.62
N ASP A 145 -9.61 -2.42 -1.89
CA ASP A 145 -10.91 -2.71 -2.48
C ASP A 145 -11.53 -3.96 -1.83
N LYS A 146 -12.81 -3.84 -1.45
CA LYS A 146 -13.50 -4.90 -0.69
C LYS A 146 -14.11 -5.99 -1.57
N LYS A 147 -14.50 -5.64 -2.79
CA LYS A 147 -15.27 -6.53 -3.67
C LYS A 147 -14.40 -7.42 -4.56
N TYR A 148 -13.35 -6.86 -5.14
CA TYR A 148 -12.44 -7.55 -6.03
C TYR A 148 -11.03 -7.51 -5.47
N HIS A 149 -10.30 -8.62 -5.64
CA HIS A 149 -8.91 -8.70 -5.24
C HIS A 149 -8.01 -8.51 -6.45
N TYR A 150 -7.04 -7.62 -6.31
CA TYR A 150 -6.07 -7.29 -7.34
C TYR A 150 -4.67 -7.73 -6.89
N ILE A 151 -3.81 -8.02 -7.88
CA ILE A 151 -2.36 -7.93 -7.67
C ILE A 151 -1.96 -6.52 -8.11
N PRO A 152 -1.63 -5.61 -7.19
CA PRO A 152 -1.23 -4.26 -7.56
C PRO A 152 0.19 -4.27 -8.14
N ILE A 153 0.43 -3.43 -9.15
CA ILE A 153 1.73 -3.12 -9.72
C ILE A 153 1.90 -1.61 -9.60
N TYR A 154 2.75 -1.16 -8.70
CA TYR A 154 3.03 0.26 -8.52
C TYR A 154 4.19 0.67 -9.43
N VAL A 155 3.98 1.75 -10.19
CA VAL A 155 4.94 2.24 -11.17
C VAL A 155 5.65 3.47 -10.63
N GLU A 156 6.92 3.34 -10.31
CA GLU A 156 7.78 4.47 -9.96
C GLU A 156 8.29 5.16 -11.24
N LEU A 157 7.90 6.42 -11.41
CA LEU A 157 8.21 7.19 -12.61
C LEU A 157 9.49 8.04 -12.50
N ALA A 158 10.21 7.95 -11.39
CA ALA A 158 11.40 8.76 -11.16
C ALA A 158 12.62 8.31 -12.01
N HIS A 159 12.68 7.05 -12.44
CA HIS A 159 13.88 6.49 -13.09
C HIS A 159 13.61 5.48 -14.20
N ASP A 160 12.45 5.50 -14.89
CA ASP A 160 12.11 4.51 -15.94
C ASP A 160 12.28 3.03 -15.54
N ILE A 161 12.36 2.74 -14.27
CA ILE A 161 12.50 1.40 -13.72
C ILE A 161 11.13 0.94 -13.26
N LEU A 162 10.63 -0.08 -13.95
CA LEU A 162 9.51 -0.89 -13.45
C LEU A 162 9.98 -1.63 -12.21
N VAL A 163 9.54 -1.22 -11.06
CA VAL A 163 9.58 -2.08 -9.90
C VAL A 163 8.27 -2.87 -9.91
N ASP A 164 8.33 -4.11 -10.38
CA ASP A 164 7.30 -5.13 -10.14
C ASP A 164 7.34 -5.55 -8.66
N ALA A 165 7.40 -4.57 -7.76
CA ALA A 165 7.36 -4.81 -6.33
C ALA A 165 5.90 -4.82 -5.90
N LEU A 166 5.41 -5.97 -5.51
CA LEU A 166 4.21 -6.05 -4.65
C LEU A 166 4.46 -5.18 -3.42
N PRO A 167 3.45 -4.39 -2.96
CA PRO A 167 3.58 -3.66 -1.71
C PRO A 167 4.10 -4.59 -0.63
N GLN A 168 5.12 -4.16 0.04
CA GLN A 168 5.67 -4.89 1.17
C GLN A 168 4.91 -4.53 2.44
N ILE A 169 4.87 -5.45 3.38
CA ILE A 169 4.26 -5.21 4.69
C ILE A 169 5.38 -5.04 5.70
N TRP A 170 5.45 -3.86 6.28
CA TRP A 170 6.40 -3.48 7.31
C TRP A 170 5.71 -3.37 8.66
N ILE A 171 6.41 -3.75 9.71
CA ILE A 171 5.90 -3.68 11.08
C ILE A 171 6.90 -2.91 11.94
N THR A 172 6.38 -2.08 12.84
CA THR A 172 7.18 -1.38 13.84
C THR A 172 6.33 -0.96 15.04
N SER A 173 6.92 -0.42 16.09
CA SER A 173 6.21 0.21 17.20
C SER A 173 7.12 1.13 18.02
N ASP A 174 6.54 1.85 18.97
CA ASP A 174 7.26 2.65 19.98
C ASP A 174 8.19 3.70 19.36
N LEU A 175 7.73 4.40 18.30
CA LEU A 175 8.51 5.46 17.65
C LEU A 175 8.84 6.58 18.63
N HIS A 176 7.87 6.95 19.49
CA HIS A 176 8.00 7.96 20.52
C HIS A 176 8.51 9.32 19.99
N PHE A 177 8.03 9.76 18.84
CA PHE A 177 8.36 11.10 18.34
C PHE A 177 8.14 12.18 19.41
N ASN A 178 9.11 13.08 19.58
CA ASN A 178 9.11 14.14 20.57
C ASN A 178 9.10 13.69 22.04
N HIS A 179 9.46 12.44 22.33
CA HIS A 179 9.65 12.00 23.71
C HIS A 179 11.01 12.48 24.24
N ASN A 180 11.07 13.73 24.67
CA ASN A 180 12.29 14.38 25.16
C ASN A 180 12.65 13.89 26.57
N ARG A 181 13.09 12.63 26.66
CA ARG A 181 13.60 12.00 27.88
C ARG A 181 14.85 11.20 27.56
N GLU A 182 15.93 11.45 28.30
CA GLU A 182 17.23 10.80 28.06
C GLU A 182 17.15 9.27 28.10
N PHE A 183 16.29 8.69 28.92
CA PHE A 183 16.11 7.24 29.02
C PHE A 183 15.44 6.63 27.76
N ILE A 184 14.94 7.43 26.84
CA ILE A 184 14.43 7.00 25.52
C ILE A 184 15.49 7.14 24.45
N PHE A 185 15.99 8.36 24.19
CA PHE A 185 16.86 8.60 23.04
C PHE A 185 18.32 8.14 23.25
N LYS A 186 18.86 8.21 24.48
CA LYS A 186 20.24 7.77 24.75
C LYS A 186 20.46 6.26 24.57
N PRO A 187 19.57 5.35 25.07
CA PRO A 187 19.70 3.91 24.82
C PRO A 187 19.56 3.52 23.33
N ARG A 188 18.98 4.41 22.49
CA ARG A 188 18.90 4.29 21.03
C ARG A 188 20.11 4.84 20.31
N GLY A 189 21.08 5.43 21.04
CA GLY A 189 22.33 5.94 20.51
C GLY A 189 22.29 7.40 20.02
N PHE A 190 21.32 8.20 20.49
CA PHE A 190 21.17 9.60 20.12
C PHE A 190 21.48 10.53 21.28
N GLU A 191 22.01 11.73 21.02
CA GLU A 191 22.30 12.73 22.01
C GLU A 191 21.10 13.65 22.29
N THR A 192 20.22 13.83 21.30
CA THR A 192 19.02 14.67 21.39
C THR A 192 17.77 13.96 20.85
N VAL A 193 16.60 14.44 21.24
CA VAL A 193 15.32 13.93 20.71
C VAL A 193 15.14 14.27 19.24
N GLU A 194 15.67 15.42 18.79
CA GLU A 194 15.63 15.86 17.41
C GLU A 194 16.42 14.91 16.52
N GLU A 195 17.66 14.56 16.91
CA GLU A 195 18.45 13.55 16.18
C GLU A 195 17.74 12.22 16.09
N MET A 196 17.10 11.76 17.16
CA MET A 196 16.32 10.52 17.18
C MET A 196 15.16 10.61 16.20
N ASN A 197 14.38 11.70 16.23
CA ASN A 197 13.22 11.87 15.37
C ASN A 197 13.62 11.89 13.88
N GLU A 198 14.64 12.65 13.52
CA GLU A 198 15.14 12.74 12.15
C GLU A 198 15.69 11.38 11.67
N ALA A 199 16.43 10.68 12.52
CA ALA A 199 16.95 9.35 12.19
C ALA A 199 15.83 8.32 11.98
N ILE A 200 14.77 8.35 12.79
CA ILE A 200 13.60 7.45 12.60
C ILE A 200 12.93 7.73 11.25
N VAL A 201 12.67 9.00 10.91
CA VAL A 201 12.09 9.38 9.60
C VAL A 201 12.98 8.93 8.45
N GLN A 202 14.27 9.19 8.54
CA GLN A 202 15.23 8.79 7.51
C GLN A 202 15.25 7.29 7.33
N ARG A 203 15.44 6.50 8.40
CA ARG A 203 15.54 5.04 8.38
C ARG A 203 14.25 4.38 7.90
N TRP A 204 13.09 4.97 8.29
CA TRP A 204 11.80 4.55 7.76
C TRP A 204 11.74 4.71 6.25
N ASN A 205 12.02 5.92 5.74
CA ASN A 205 11.91 6.24 4.32
C ASN A 205 13.00 5.59 3.45
N GLU A 206 14.11 5.14 4.05
CA GLU A 206 15.11 4.29 3.37
C GLU A 206 14.57 2.89 3.05
N LYS A 207 13.62 2.38 3.82
CA LYS A 207 13.08 1.02 3.70
C LYS A 207 11.70 1.00 3.07
N VAL A 208 10.82 1.87 3.52
CA VAL A 208 9.41 1.90 3.17
C VAL A 208 9.18 2.73 1.92
N SER A 209 8.62 2.12 0.87
CA SER A 209 8.18 2.86 -0.31
C SER A 209 6.83 3.57 -0.06
N PRO A 210 6.48 4.59 -0.86
CA PRO A 210 5.18 5.25 -0.74
C PRO A 210 3.96 4.33 -0.96
N TYR A 211 4.17 3.12 -1.45
CA TYR A 211 3.13 2.16 -1.80
C TYR A 211 3.03 0.98 -0.83
N ASP A 212 3.95 0.89 0.12
CA ASP A 212 3.99 -0.17 1.11
C ASP A 212 2.92 0.01 2.19
N GLU A 213 2.57 -1.09 2.86
CA GLU A 213 1.72 -1.11 4.04
C GLU A 213 2.58 -1.14 5.30
N VAL A 214 2.30 -0.29 6.26
CA VAL A 214 3.06 -0.25 7.51
C VAL A 214 2.11 -0.34 8.71
N TYR A 215 2.30 -1.34 9.54
CA TYR A 215 1.60 -1.46 10.82
C TYR A 215 2.46 -0.91 11.94
N VAL A 216 1.98 0.13 12.61
CA VAL A 216 2.64 0.71 13.80
C VAL A 216 1.89 0.26 15.04
N LEU A 217 2.53 -0.55 15.86
CA LEU A 217 1.90 -1.17 17.03
C LEU A 217 2.01 -0.30 18.28
N GLY A 218 1.56 0.96 18.14
CA GLY A 218 1.36 1.91 19.21
C GLY A 218 2.55 2.82 19.53
N ASP A 219 2.24 3.80 20.39
CA ASP A 219 3.18 4.75 20.93
C ASP A 219 3.98 5.53 19.89
N LEU A 220 3.23 6.14 18.92
CA LEU A 220 3.85 6.88 17.81
C LEU A 220 4.53 8.15 18.29
N MET A 221 3.93 8.88 19.20
CA MET A 221 4.47 10.16 19.69
C MET A 221 4.20 10.43 21.15
N LEU A 222 5.04 11.26 21.76
CA LEU A 222 4.87 11.80 23.11
C LEU A 222 5.24 13.30 23.14
N GLY A 223 4.91 14.01 24.22
CA GLY A 223 5.14 15.46 24.30
C GLY A 223 4.17 16.25 23.42
N SER A 224 4.67 17.23 22.67
CA SER A 224 3.85 18.09 21.80
C SER A 224 3.26 17.27 20.63
N SER A 225 1.94 17.16 20.61
CA SER A 225 1.25 16.44 19.54
C SER A 225 1.32 17.16 18.20
N THR A 226 1.40 18.49 18.21
CA THR A 226 1.55 19.31 16.99
C THR A 226 2.88 19.08 16.32
N ASP A 227 3.96 18.93 17.08
CA ASP A 227 5.28 18.71 16.53
C ASP A 227 5.48 17.24 16.16
N GLY A 228 4.93 16.30 16.94
CA GLY A 228 4.98 14.87 16.66
C GLY A 228 4.28 14.50 15.34
N ILE A 229 3.14 15.13 15.05
CA ILE A 229 2.40 14.91 13.81
C ILE A 229 3.18 15.31 12.56
N GLU A 230 4.06 16.32 12.65
CA GLU A 230 4.87 16.76 11.52
C GLU A 230 5.93 15.73 11.10
N TYR A 231 6.42 14.90 12.04
CA TYR A 231 7.27 13.75 11.69
C TYR A 231 6.47 12.64 11.03
N ILE A 232 5.25 12.32 11.52
CA ILE A 232 4.41 11.26 10.95
C ILE A 232 3.98 11.60 9.51
N LYS A 233 3.77 12.88 9.19
CA LYS A 233 3.46 13.34 7.82
C LYS A 233 4.57 13.05 6.80
N GLN A 234 5.80 12.90 7.26
CA GLN A 234 6.97 12.66 6.41
C GLN A 234 7.19 11.17 6.10
N LEU A 235 6.46 10.28 6.80
CA LEU A 235 6.63 8.84 6.65
C LEU A 235 5.95 8.34 5.37
N ASN A 236 6.67 7.53 4.60
CA ASN A 236 6.15 6.85 3.42
C ASN A 236 5.20 5.70 3.80
N GLY A 237 4.37 5.29 2.84
CA GLY A 237 3.49 4.14 2.94
C GLY A 237 2.09 4.44 3.46
N SER A 238 1.24 3.42 3.43
CA SER A 238 -0.10 3.42 4.02
C SER A 238 0.00 2.93 5.46
N ILE A 239 -0.29 3.79 6.43
CA ILE A 239 -0.03 3.53 7.85
C ILE A 239 -1.29 3.03 8.54
N HIS A 240 -1.20 1.83 9.14
CA HIS A 240 -2.18 1.25 10.05
C HIS A 240 -1.68 1.43 11.48
N ILE A 241 -2.43 2.15 12.30
CA ILE A 241 -2.05 2.44 13.69
C ILE A 241 -2.82 1.51 14.63
N ILE A 242 -2.10 0.72 15.41
CA ILE A 242 -2.63 0.00 16.56
C ILE A 242 -2.31 0.84 17.79
N LEU A 243 -3.32 1.15 18.60
CA LEU A 243 -3.16 2.09 19.71
C LEU A 243 -2.34 1.51 20.86
N GLY A 244 -1.38 2.29 21.35
CA GLY A 244 -0.61 2.04 22.54
C GLY A 244 -1.13 2.83 23.77
N ASN A 245 -0.43 2.72 24.88
CA ASN A 245 -0.84 3.39 26.12
C ASN A 245 -0.59 4.92 26.11
N HIS A 246 0.23 5.40 25.21
CA HIS A 246 0.47 6.84 25.03
C HIS A 246 -0.41 7.48 23.95
N ASP A 247 -1.20 6.70 23.20
CA ASP A 247 -2.06 7.19 22.13
C ASP A 247 -3.42 7.66 22.68
N THR A 248 -3.44 8.87 23.22
CA THR A 248 -4.64 9.50 23.80
C THR A 248 -5.68 9.85 22.75
N ASP A 249 -6.95 10.05 23.16
CA ASP A 249 -8.04 10.46 22.25
C ASP A 249 -7.69 11.68 21.38
N THR A 250 -6.96 12.65 21.96
CA THR A 250 -6.50 13.83 21.21
C THR A 250 -5.54 13.44 20.09
N ARG A 251 -4.62 12.49 20.31
CA ARG A 251 -3.69 12.00 19.30
C ARG A 251 -4.40 11.17 18.26
N VAL A 252 -5.32 10.32 18.68
CA VAL A 252 -6.17 9.53 17.77
C VAL A 252 -6.92 10.41 16.77
N ASN A 253 -7.51 11.52 17.23
CA ASN A 253 -8.16 12.49 16.35
C ASN A 253 -7.19 13.13 15.34
N LEU A 254 -5.93 13.37 15.72
CA LEU A 254 -4.91 13.85 14.80
C LEU A 254 -4.51 12.78 13.78
N TYR A 255 -4.39 11.51 14.19
CA TYR A 255 -4.08 10.40 13.26
C TYR A 255 -5.11 10.29 12.15
N TYR A 256 -6.40 10.38 12.47
CA TYR A 256 -7.46 10.39 11.45
C TYR A 256 -7.39 11.55 10.47
N SER A 257 -6.69 12.63 10.78
CA SER A 257 -6.51 13.77 9.89
C SER A 257 -5.37 13.60 8.88
N LEU A 258 -4.54 12.57 9.05
CA LEU A 258 -3.37 12.33 8.20
C LEU A 258 -3.73 11.57 6.93
N PRO A 259 -3.28 12.03 5.74
CA PRO A 259 -3.64 11.40 4.47
C PRO A 259 -3.00 10.03 4.25
N ASN A 260 -1.90 9.73 4.95
CA ASN A 260 -1.18 8.45 4.90
C ASN A 260 -1.63 7.46 5.98
N VAL A 261 -2.52 7.84 6.89
CA VAL A 261 -3.11 6.93 7.88
C VAL A 261 -4.41 6.36 7.34
N VAL A 262 -4.46 5.05 7.17
CA VAL A 262 -5.59 4.34 6.56
C VAL A 262 -6.47 3.63 7.58
N GLU A 263 -5.94 3.32 8.76
CA GLU A 263 -6.66 2.64 9.83
C GLU A 263 -6.11 3.05 11.20
N VAL A 264 -7.01 3.13 12.20
CA VAL A 264 -6.66 3.25 13.61
C VAL A 264 -7.51 2.27 14.39
N ALA A 265 -6.88 1.33 15.11
CA ALA A 265 -7.56 0.23 15.82
C ALA A 265 -6.87 -0.10 17.16
N LEU A 266 -7.55 -0.87 18.02
CA LEU A 266 -6.96 -1.39 19.27
C LEU A 266 -6.13 -2.64 19.05
N ALA A 267 -6.43 -3.41 18.01
CA ALA A 267 -5.73 -4.62 17.60
C ALA A 267 -6.06 -4.93 16.14
N ALA A 268 -5.19 -5.66 15.47
CA ALA A 268 -5.47 -6.14 14.12
C ALA A 268 -5.14 -7.62 13.96
N LYS A 269 -5.83 -8.28 13.04
CA LYS A 269 -5.51 -9.64 12.59
C LYS A 269 -5.05 -9.58 11.14
N LEU A 270 -3.93 -10.22 10.87
CA LEU A 270 -3.38 -10.31 9.52
C LEU A 270 -3.14 -11.78 9.16
N ASN A 271 -3.64 -12.18 7.98
CA ASN A 271 -3.31 -13.48 7.38
C ASN A 271 -2.35 -13.24 6.22
N TYR A 272 -1.15 -13.79 6.30
CA TYR A 272 -0.12 -13.57 5.30
C TYR A 272 0.67 -14.86 5.03
N LYS A 273 0.74 -15.30 3.78
CA LYS A 273 1.49 -16.50 3.35
C LYS A 273 1.24 -17.74 4.24
N LYS A 274 -0.03 -18.02 4.57
CA LYS A 274 -0.49 -19.11 5.47
C LYS A 274 -0.13 -18.93 6.96
N HIS A 275 0.39 -17.78 7.37
CA HIS A 275 0.61 -17.44 8.76
C HIS A 275 -0.51 -16.54 9.27
N HIS A 276 -0.80 -16.63 10.55
CA HIS A 276 -1.83 -15.86 11.24
C HIS A 276 -1.17 -14.97 12.29
N PHE A 277 -1.34 -13.66 12.18
CA PHE A 277 -0.78 -12.70 13.12
C PHE A 277 -1.89 -11.99 13.88
N PHE A 278 -1.67 -11.80 15.17
CA PHE A 278 -2.43 -10.90 16.01
C PHE A 278 -1.49 -9.77 16.44
N MET A 279 -1.81 -8.56 16.00
CA MET A 279 -1.00 -7.37 16.21
C MET A 279 -1.63 -6.52 17.30
N THR A 280 -0.86 -6.26 18.36
CA THR A 280 -1.28 -5.50 19.54
C THR A 280 -0.11 -4.69 20.05
N HIS A 281 -0.37 -3.62 20.80
CA HIS A 281 0.71 -2.91 21.46
C HIS A 281 1.34 -3.76 22.57
N TYR A 282 0.51 -4.45 23.36
CA TYR A 282 0.98 -5.28 24.46
C TYR A 282 1.28 -6.72 24.06
N PRO A 283 2.28 -7.38 24.69
CA PRO A 283 2.51 -8.81 24.48
C PRO A 283 1.29 -9.63 24.95
N CYS A 284 0.79 -10.50 24.08
CA CYS A 284 -0.38 -11.33 24.33
C CYS A 284 -0.12 -12.79 23.98
N LEU A 285 -0.48 -13.71 24.86
CA LEU A 285 -0.49 -15.14 24.56
C LEU A 285 -1.73 -15.47 23.72
N THR A 286 -1.50 -15.88 22.46
CA THR A 286 -2.57 -16.03 21.47
C THR A 286 -2.83 -17.48 21.04
N GLY A 287 -2.09 -18.46 21.56
CA GLY A 287 -2.23 -19.86 21.16
C GLY A 287 -1.60 -20.84 22.13
N ASN A 288 -1.78 -22.14 21.85
CA ASN A 288 -1.13 -23.22 22.59
C ASN A 288 0.22 -23.57 21.96
N LEU A 289 1.26 -22.92 22.43
CA LEU A 289 2.59 -22.94 21.85
C LEU A 289 3.30 -24.31 21.93
N GLU A 290 2.79 -25.26 22.71
CA GLU A 290 3.43 -26.58 22.88
C GLU A 290 3.11 -27.56 21.74
N LYS A 291 2.04 -27.32 20.97
CA LYS A 291 1.52 -28.30 19.99
C LYS A 291 1.28 -27.74 18.60
N GLU A 292 1.40 -26.45 18.42
CA GLU A 292 1.06 -25.75 17.17
C GLU A 292 2.33 -25.39 16.39
N THR A 293 2.27 -25.53 15.06
CA THR A 293 3.30 -25.01 14.16
C THR A 293 3.06 -23.53 13.86
N LEU A 294 4.04 -22.83 13.30
CA LEU A 294 3.91 -21.41 12.91
C LEU A 294 2.74 -21.13 11.94
N THR A 295 2.31 -22.13 11.17
CA THR A 295 1.16 -21.99 10.25
C THR A 295 -0.17 -22.40 10.89
N GLN A 296 -0.17 -22.96 12.10
CA GLN A 296 -1.37 -23.37 12.82
C GLN A 296 -1.68 -22.46 14.00
N CYS A 297 -0.66 -21.88 14.62
CA CYS A 297 -0.86 -20.92 15.70
C CYS A 297 -1.13 -19.52 15.18
N THR A 298 -1.68 -18.67 16.06
CA THR A 298 -1.71 -17.23 15.86
C THR A 298 -0.48 -16.62 16.54
N CYS A 299 0.44 -16.07 15.77
CA CYS A 299 1.63 -15.40 16.29
C CYS A 299 1.28 -13.98 16.78
N ASN A 300 1.83 -13.56 17.91
CA ASN A 300 1.67 -12.18 18.40
C ASN A 300 2.84 -11.33 17.94
N LEU A 301 2.54 -10.21 17.28
CA LEU A 301 3.48 -9.12 17.03
C LEU A 301 3.12 -7.98 18.00
N TYR A 302 4.12 -7.44 18.73
CA TYR A 302 3.86 -6.51 19.81
C TYR A 302 5.01 -5.49 20.02
N GLY A 303 4.70 -4.39 20.70
CA GLY A 303 5.61 -3.34 21.14
C GLY A 303 5.75 -3.24 22.65
N HIS A 304 5.67 -2.01 23.20
CA HIS A 304 5.53 -1.66 24.61
C HIS A 304 6.73 -1.97 25.51
N THR A 305 7.38 -3.11 25.37
CA THR A 305 8.36 -3.60 26.35
C THR A 305 9.74 -2.96 26.24
N HIS A 306 10.02 -2.21 25.17
CA HIS A 306 11.32 -1.57 24.91
C HIS A 306 12.53 -2.50 25.05
N GLN A 307 12.31 -3.81 24.84
CA GLN A 307 13.37 -4.81 24.93
C GLN A 307 14.34 -4.72 23.76
N LYS A 308 15.56 -5.22 23.96
CA LYS A 308 16.60 -5.26 22.91
C LYS A 308 16.64 -6.60 22.14
N THR A 309 15.77 -7.53 22.50
CA THR A 309 15.65 -8.85 21.86
C THR A 309 14.37 -8.93 21.03
N ASN A 310 14.39 -9.74 19.97
CA ASN A 310 13.26 -9.87 19.07
C ASN A 310 12.15 -10.81 19.61
N PHE A 311 12.45 -11.66 20.59
CA PHE A 311 11.50 -12.65 21.10
C PHE A 311 11.20 -12.43 22.59
N TYR A 312 9.94 -12.58 22.97
CA TYR A 312 9.53 -12.54 24.37
C TYR A 312 9.87 -13.86 25.05
N ASN A 313 10.76 -13.81 26.06
CA ASN A 313 11.21 -15.00 26.81
C ASN A 313 11.55 -16.20 25.89
N ASP A 314 12.23 -15.94 24.78
CA ASP A 314 12.62 -16.93 23.78
C ASP A 314 11.46 -17.67 23.08
N MET A 315 10.21 -17.20 23.23
CA MET A 315 9.04 -17.80 22.59
C MET A 315 8.98 -17.45 21.09
N PRO A 316 9.09 -18.43 20.19
CA PRO A 316 9.18 -18.17 18.75
C PRO A 316 7.90 -17.59 18.12
N PHE A 317 6.79 -17.60 18.84
CA PHE A 317 5.48 -17.11 18.36
C PHE A 317 5.12 -15.72 18.91
N MET A 318 6.00 -15.10 19.68
CA MET A 318 5.85 -13.76 20.26
C MET A 318 7.02 -12.89 19.84
N TYR A 319 6.80 -12.03 18.84
CA TYR A 319 7.85 -11.23 18.23
C TYR A 319 7.69 -9.74 18.56
N HIS A 320 8.74 -9.15 19.13
CA HIS A 320 8.83 -7.73 19.44
C HIS A 320 9.23 -6.95 18.18
N VAL A 321 8.45 -5.92 17.85
CA VAL A 321 8.65 -5.08 16.65
C VAL A 321 9.03 -3.64 16.98
N GLY A 322 9.30 -3.34 18.25
CA GLY A 322 9.69 -2.01 18.70
C GLY A 322 11.02 -1.56 18.11
N VAL A 323 11.14 -0.29 17.81
CA VAL A 323 12.35 0.33 17.25
C VAL A 323 13.60 0.08 18.07
N ASP A 324 13.45 -0.25 19.37
CA ASP A 324 14.54 -0.52 20.31
C ASP A 324 15.31 -1.82 20.01
N SER A 325 14.68 -2.80 19.37
CA SER A 325 15.31 -4.06 18.95
C SER A 325 15.73 -4.10 17.47
N HIS A 326 15.40 -3.04 16.71
CA HIS A 326 15.59 -3.01 15.25
C HIS A 326 16.34 -1.75 14.77
N ASP A 327 17.21 -1.18 15.62
CA ASP A 327 18.01 0.00 15.28
C ASP A 327 17.18 1.14 14.64
N CYS A 328 15.99 1.40 15.17
CA CYS A 328 15.03 2.38 14.67
C CYS A 328 14.58 2.19 13.21
N TYR A 329 14.72 0.99 12.63
CA TYR A 329 14.14 0.62 11.34
C TYR A 329 12.81 -0.10 11.50
N PRO A 330 11.84 0.08 10.61
CA PRO A 330 10.74 -0.86 10.47
C PRO A 330 11.27 -2.20 9.92
N ILE A 331 10.62 -3.30 10.31
CA ILE A 331 11.01 -4.64 9.91
C ILE A 331 10.03 -5.23 8.88
N LEU A 332 10.54 -5.89 7.85
CA LEU A 332 9.74 -6.55 6.84
C LEU A 332 9.05 -7.80 7.43
N LEU A 333 7.76 -7.98 7.17
CA LEU A 333 7.01 -9.13 7.69
C LEU A 333 7.60 -10.48 7.23
N ASP A 334 8.16 -10.55 6.03
CA ASP A 334 8.85 -11.74 5.55
C ASP A 334 10.11 -12.07 6.36
N ASP A 335 10.85 -11.06 6.83
CA ASP A 335 12.02 -11.26 7.68
C ASP A 335 11.59 -11.70 9.09
N ILE A 336 10.51 -11.16 9.63
CA ILE A 336 9.92 -11.65 10.90
C ILE A 336 9.60 -13.15 10.79
N ILE A 337 8.94 -13.57 9.73
CA ILE A 337 8.59 -14.98 9.50
C ILE A 337 9.86 -15.84 9.45
N LYS A 338 10.89 -15.39 8.74
CA LYS A 338 12.16 -16.10 8.63
C LYS A 338 12.86 -16.25 9.98
N GLU A 339 12.92 -15.19 10.78
CA GLU A 339 13.49 -15.21 12.12
C GLU A 339 12.69 -16.13 13.06
N MET A 340 11.35 -16.13 12.99
CA MET A 340 10.50 -17.05 13.75
C MET A 340 10.82 -18.53 13.44
N TYR A 341 11.03 -18.88 12.16
CA TYR A 341 11.43 -20.24 11.78
C TYR A 341 12.83 -20.58 12.31
N GLN A 342 13.76 -19.66 12.24
CA GLN A 342 15.11 -19.86 12.81
C GLN A 342 15.03 -20.12 14.31
N LYS A 343 14.21 -19.32 15.03
CA LYS A 343 14.02 -19.49 16.49
C LYS A 343 13.38 -20.83 16.84
N VAL A 344 12.42 -21.31 16.06
CA VAL A 344 11.83 -22.66 16.24
C VAL A 344 12.90 -23.75 16.10
N GLU A 345 13.79 -23.66 15.13
CA GLU A 345 14.87 -24.65 14.95
C GLU A 345 15.88 -24.59 16.11
N GLU A 346 16.23 -23.40 16.59
CA GLU A 346 17.06 -23.23 17.79
C GLU A 346 16.43 -23.92 19.01
N CYS A 347 15.14 -23.71 19.26
CA CYS A 347 14.43 -24.32 20.38
C CYS A 347 14.40 -25.85 20.29
N LYS A 348 14.29 -26.43 19.09
CA LYS A 348 14.32 -27.88 18.90
C LYS A 348 15.70 -28.50 19.22
N SER A 349 16.77 -27.76 19.06
CA SER A 349 18.13 -28.23 19.36
C SER A 349 18.42 -28.36 20.87
N TYR A 350 17.51 -27.82 21.71
CA TYR A 350 17.62 -27.92 23.19
C TYR A 350 16.67 -28.98 23.80
N LEU A 351 15.83 -29.63 22.95
CA LEU A 351 14.97 -30.77 23.33
C LEU A 351 15.60 -32.08 22.87
#